data_5eed0659e8dd8baf48c7320296e3fab6
#
_entry.id   5eed0659e8dd8baf48c7320296e3fab6
#
_cell.length_a   1.000
_cell.length_b   1.000
_cell.length_c   1.000
_cell.angle_alpha   90.00
_cell.angle_beta   90.00
_cell.angle_gamma   90.00
#
_symmetry.space_group_name_H-M   'P 1'
#
loop_
_entity.id
_entity.type
_entity.pdbx_description
1 polymer ?
#
loop_
_entity_poly.entity_id
_entity_poly.type
_entity_poly.pdbx_seq_one_letter_code
_entity_poly.pdbx_strand_id
1 'polypeptide(L)'
;GDGIEVEIIPGASALNSCAALVGAPLTHDFCSISLSDLLTPWPTIARRLDAAAQADFVVALYNPKSGRRTRQIVEAQQLFLRHRSPTTPVAIVKSAYRRRQHIEFTTLDRMAEADIGMLSTVLIGNSNTFMQHGLMITPRGYANKYDVTGDRGVKGGERSGRSLATGLDGWLHALHAAHAGGETVEALAEHYRLPADYIRQK
;
A
#
# COMPACT_ATOMS: atom_id res chain seq x y z
N GLY A 1 -7.80 -7.47 -43.26
CA GLY A 1 -6.71 -7.60 -42.30
C GLY A 1 -5.42 -7.91 -43.03
N ASP A 2 -4.41 -7.11 -42.82
CA ASP A 2 -3.21 -7.04 -43.67
C ASP A 2 -2.13 -8.07 -43.35
N GLY A 3 -2.48 -9.22 -42.80
CA GLY A 3 -1.54 -10.32 -42.56
C GLY A 3 -0.37 -10.01 -41.64
N ILE A 4 -0.46 -8.93 -40.82
CA ILE A 4 0.55 -8.58 -39.84
C ILE A 4 0.34 -9.45 -38.61
N GLU A 5 1.32 -10.28 -38.29
CA GLU A 5 1.36 -11.04 -37.03
C GLU A 5 1.72 -10.09 -35.88
N VAL A 6 0.93 -10.11 -34.81
CA VAL A 6 1.18 -9.30 -33.62
C VAL A 6 1.40 -10.20 -32.43
N GLU A 7 2.57 -10.08 -31.79
CA GLU A 7 2.92 -10.76 -30.55
C GLU A 7 3.02 -9.75 -29.39
N ILE A 8 2.42 -10.07 -28.25
CA ILE A 8 2.49 -9.25 -27.04
C ILE A 8 3.51 -9.87 -26.09
N ILE A 9 4.62 -9.20 -25.88
CA ILE A 9 5.70 -9.66 -25.01
C ILE A 9 5.63 -8.87 -23.69
N PRO A 10 5.58 -9.55 -22.52
CA PRO A 10 5.60 -8.87 -21.22
C PRO A 10 6.95 -8.19 -21.00
N GLY A 11 6.91 -6.97 -20.48
CA GLY A 11 8.09 -6.16 -20.18
C GLY A 11 8.30 -5.92 -18.69
N ALA A 12 9.46 -5.36 -18.34
CA ALA A 12 9.73 -4.87 -16.99
C ALA A 12 8.93 -3.59 -16.71
N SER A 13 8.20 -3.56 -15.59
CA SER A 13 7.48 -2.36 -15.16
C SER A 13 8.35 -1.46 -14.29
N ALA A 14 8.10 -0.15 -14.32
CA ALA A 14 8.76 0.79 -13.42
C ALA A 14 8.46 0.47 -11.94
N LEU A 15 7.26 -0.05 -11.63
CA LEU A 15 6.88 -0.46 -10.28
C LEU A 15 7.84 -1.52 -9.72
N ASN A 16 8.00 -2.64 -10.42
CA ASN A 16 8.86 -3.73 -9.97
C ASN A 16 10.35 -3.32 -9.98
N SER A 17 10.76 -2.55 -10.97
CA SER A 17 12.13 -2.04 -11.06
C SER A 17 12.47 -1.11 -9.91
N CYS A 18 11.59 -0.17 -9.55
CA CYS A 18 11.79 0.71 -8.42
C CYS A 18 11.75 -0.05 -7.09
N ALA A 19 10.83 -0.99 -6.92
CA ALA A 19 10.73 -1.80 -5.72
C ALA A 19 12.00 -2.63 -5.47
N ALA A 20 12.54 -3.26 -6.52
CA ALA A 20 13.78 -4.05 -6.43
C ALA A 20 15.01 -3.20 -6.00
N LEU A 21 15.04 -1.92 -6.36
CA LEU A 21 16.12 -1.01 -5.98
C LEU A 21 16.06 -0.58 -4.51
N VAL A 22 14.88 -0.58 -3.90
CA VAL A 22 14.69 -0.08 -2.54
C VAL A 22 14.50 -1.18 -1.51
N GLY A 23 14.34 -2.43 -1.91
CA GLY A 23 14.20 -3.57 -1.01
C GLY A 23 13.03 -4.49 -1.36
N ALA A 24 12.10 -4.67 -0.42
CA ALA A 24 10.91 -5.51 -0.58
C ALA A 24 9.62 -4.79 -0.13
N PRO A 25 9.30 -3.61 -0.68
CA PRO A 25 8.12 -2.84 -0.25
C PRO A 25 6.80 -3.45 -0.72
N LEU A 26 6.79 -4.25 -1.81
CA LEU A 26 5.59 -4.77 -2.47
C LEU A 26 5.26 -6.22 -2.11
N THR A 27 5.77 -6.75 -1.00
CA THR A 27 5.51 -8.14 -0.60
C THR A 27 4.14 -8.36 0.02
N HIS A 28 3.41 -7.29 0.30
CA HIS A 28 2.01 -7.29 0.72
C HIS A 28 1.13 -6.60 -0.33
N ASP A 29 -0.15 -6.40 -0.02
CA ASP A 29 -1.10 -5.78 -0.93
C ASP A 29 -0.66 -4.36 -1.29
N PHE A 30 -0.68 -4.05 -2.58
CA PHE A 30 -0.26 -2.76 -3.10
C PHE A 30 -1.15 -2.30 -4.26
N CYS A 31 -1.12 -1.01 -4.52
CA CYS A 31 -1.74 -0.42 -5.70
C CYS A 31 -0.83 0.63 -6.34
N SER A 32 -1.10 0.95 -7.61
CA SER A 32 -0.45 2.04 -8.34
C SER A 32 -1.46 3.10 -8.74
N ILE A 33 -1.12 4.38 -8.49
CA ILE A 33 -1.99 5.52 -8.79
C ILE A 33 -1.17 6.57 -9.54
N SER A 34 -1.68 7.03 -10.67
CA SER A 34 -1.10 8.14 -11.40
C SER A 34 -1.63 9.47 -10.86
N LEU A 35 -0.74 10.42 -10.57
CA LEU A 35 -1.11 11.79 -10.21
C LEU A 35 -1.33 12.69 -11.42
N SER A 36 -1.36 12.12 -12.64
CA SER A 36 -1.63 12.88 -13.85
C SER A 36 -3.13 13.21 -13.96
N ASP A 37 -3.45 14.46 -13.77
CA ASP A 37 -4.79 15.03 -13.89
C ASP A 37 -5.11 15.56 -15.29
N LEU A 38 -4.31 15.20 -16.29
CA LEU A 38 -4.51 15.60 -17.69
C LEU A 38 -5.79 14.99 -18.28
N LEU A 39 -6.03 13.71 -18.05
CA LEU A 39 -7.16 12.96 -18.59
C LEU A 39 -8.12 12.44 -17.51
N THR A 40 -7.66 12.38 -16.27
CA THR A 40 -8.46 11.94 -15.12
C THR A 40 -8.70 13.12 -14.19
N PRO A 41 -9.98 13.48 -13.91
CA PRO A 41 -10.28 14.58 -13.00
C PRO A 41 -9.66 14.39 -11.63
N TRP A 42 -9.09 15.46 -11.06
CA TRP A 42 -8.46 15.42 -9.74
C TRP A 42 -9.34 14.81 -8.63
N PRO A 43 -10.64 15.12 -8.51
CA PRO A 43 -11.49 14.47 -7.49
C PRO A 43 -11.52 12.95 -7.57
N THR A 44 -11.38 12.38 -8.77
CA THR A 44 -11.30 10.93 -8.97
C THR A 44 -9.97 10.38 -8.46
N ILE A 45 -8.87 11.09 -8.74
CA ILE A 45 -7.54 10.72 -8.24
C ILE A 45 -7.53 10.82 -6.71
N ALA A 46 -8.04 11.92 -6.15
CA ALA A 46 -8.11 12.14 -4.70
C ALA A 46 -8.89 11.04 -3.97
N ARG A 47 -10.04 10.60 -4.49
CA ARG A 47 -10.80 9.48 -3.93
C ARG A 47 -10.02 8.16 -3.94
N ARG A 48 -9.25 7.90 -5.00
CA ARG A 48 -8.39 6.71 -5.09
C ARG A 48 -7.26 6.76 -4.07
N LEU A 49 -6.64 7.91 -3.88
CA LEU A 49 -5.59 8.14 -2.89
C LEU A 49 -6.13 7.95 -1.47
N ASP A 50 -7.27 8.56 -1.15
CA ASP A 50 -7.91 8.46 0.16
C ASP A 50 -8.31 7.02 0.47
N ALA A 51 -8.96 6.33 -0.46
CA ALA A 51 -9.34 4.92 -0.31
C ALA A 51 -8.12 4.00 -0.10
N ALA A 52 -7.05 4.19 -0.88
CA ALA A 52 -5.83 3.41 -0.74
C ALA A 52 -5.11 3.68 0.60
N ALA A 53 -5.12 4.93 1.06
CA ALA A 53 -4.55 5.33 2.34
C ALA A 53 -5.33 4.73 3.51
N GLN A 54 -6.67 4.82 3.47
CA GLN A 54 -7.55 4.26 4.48
C GLN A 54 -7.48 2.73 4.56
N ALA A 55 -7.41 2.05 3.39
CA ALA A 55 -7.31 0.59 3.30
C ALA A 55 -5.90 0.04 3.56
N ASP A 56 -4.95 0.89 3.89
CA ASP A 56 -3.58 0.53 4.26
C ASP A 56 -2.77 -0.21 3.17
N PHE A 57 -3.05 0.04 1.89
CA PHE A 57 -2.23 -0.47 0.79
C PHE A 57 -0.84 0.17 0.78
N VAL A 58 0.19 -0.58 0.40
CA VAL A 58 1.41 0.05 -0.13
C VAL A 58 1.08 0.71 -1.46
N VAL A 59 1.53 1.94 -1.67
CA VAL A 59 1.12 2.71 -2.86
C VAL A 59 2.33 3.17 -3.65
N ALA A 60 2.28 2.91 -4.96
CA ALA A 60 3.20 3.49 -5.93
C ALA A 60 2.55 4.66 -6.66
N LEU A 61 3.13 5.85 -6.56
CA LEU A 61 2.67 7.03 -7.29
C LEU A 61 3.47 7.18 -8.59
N TYR A 62 2.75 7.21 -9.70
CA TYR A 62 3.27 7.53 -11.02
C TYR A 62 2.97 8.98 -11.39
N ASN A 63 3.82 9.55 -12.24
CA ASN A 63 3.71 10.94 -12.67
C ASN A 63 3.56 11.92 -11.48
N PRO A 64 4.37 11.80 -10.44
CA PRO A 64 4.13 12.49 -9.17
C PRO A 64 4.31 14.02 -9.30
N LYS A 65 5.18 14.46 -10.22
CA LYS A 65 5.48 15.88 -10.41
C LYS A 65 5.95 16.15 -11.85
N SER A 66 5.64 17.32 -12.36
CA SER A 66 6.21 17.84 -13.62
C SER A 66 6.40 19.35 -13.50
N GLY A 67 6.98 20.00 -14.52
CA GLY A 67 7.18 21.47 -14.50
C GLY A 67 5.89 22.28 -14.27
N ARG A 68 4.73 21.74 -14.65
CA ARG A 68 3.41 22.40 -14.46
C ARG A 68 2.58 21.79 -13.33
N ARG A 69 2.86 20.56 -12.91
CA ARG A 69 2.15 19.83 -11.86
C ARG A 69 3.04 19.69 -10.63
N THR A 70 2.97 20.66 -9.74
CA THR A 70 3.80 20.71 -8.52
C THR A 70 3.00 20.53 -7.24
N ARG A 71 1.66 20.70 -7.30
CA ARG A 71 0.76 20.64 -6.13
C ARG A 71 0.22 19.24 -5.87
N GLN A 72 0.08 18.40 -6.88
CA GLN A 72 -0.56 17.10 -6.78
C GLN A 72 0.12 16.18 -5.76
N ILE A 73 1.45 16.23 -5.65
CA ILE A 73 2.19 15.45 -4.64
C ILE A 73 1.93 15.97 -3.22
N VAL A 74 1.74 17.27 -3.05
CA VAL A 74 1.40 17.89 -1.76
C VAL A 74 0.00 17.47 -1.32
N GLU A 75 -0.97 17.52 -2.21
CA GLU A 75 -2.34 17.08 -1.96
C GLU A 75 -2.40 15.58 -1.63
N ALA A 76 -1.62 14.77 -2.36
CA ALA A 76 -1.49 13.34 -2.07
C ALA A 76 -0.92 13.11 -0.66
N GLN A 77 0.15 13.81 -0.28
CA GLN A 77 0.72 13.75 1.07
C GLN A 77 -0.32 14.08 2.15
N GLN A 78 -1.09 15.15 1.97
CA GLN A 78 -2.11 15.57 2.93
C GLN A 78 -3.21 14.50 3.09
N LEU A 79 -3.64 13.86 1.99
CA LEU A 79 -4.62 12.78 2.04
C LEU A 79 -4.08 11.56 2.80
N PHE A 80 -2.85 11.16 2.54
CA PHE A 80 -2.22 10.03 3.24
C PHE A 80 -2.02 10.30 4.73
N LEU A 81 -1.63 11.51 5.12
CA LEU A 81 -1.43 11.91 6.52
C LEU A 81 -2.71 11.87 7.36
N ARG A 82 -3.89 11.84 6.73
CA ARG A 82 -5.17 11.65 7.45
C ARG A 82 -5.33 10.23 8.01
N HIS A 83 -4.63 9.25 7.44
CA HIS A 83 -4.83 7.84 7.73
C HIS A 83 -3.56 7.11 8.19
N ARG A 84 -2.37 7.70 7.97
CA ARG A 84 -1.08 7.07 8.23
C ARG A 84 -0.19 7.92 9.12
N SER A 85 0.73 7.24 9.81
CA SER A 85 1.76 7.92 10.60
C SER A 85 2.60 8.86 9.73
N PRO A 86 2.93 10.05 10.22
CA PRO A 86 3.89 10.95 9.57
C PRO A 86 5.24 10.29 9.29
N THR A 87 5.66 9.34 10.13
CA THR A 87 6.93 8.61 10.03
C THR A 87 6.87 7.40 9.08
N THR A 88 5.73 7.15 8.40
CA THR A 88 5.62 6.07 7.41
C THR A 88 6.74 6.18 6.38
N PRO A 89 7.51 5.11 6.13
CA PRO A 89 8.61 5.15 5.16
C PRO A 89 8.13 5.43 3.74
N VAL A 90 8.87 6.28 3.04
CA VAL A 90 8.67 6.61 1.64
C VAL A 90 9.99 6.47 0.90
N ALA A 91 9.97 5.84 -0.25
CA ALA A 91 11.10 5.78 -1.17
C ALA A 91 10.78 6.50 -2.48
N ILE A 92 11.71 7.30 -2.95
CA ILE A 92 11.64 8.01 -4.23
C ILE A 92 12.73 7.46 -5.13
N VAL A 93 12.34 6.87 -6.25
CA VAL A 93 13.27 6.31 -7.23
C VAL A 93 13.14 7.08 -8.52
N LYS A 94 14.22 7.75 -8.92
CA LYS A 94 14.32 8.55 -10.13
C LYS A 94 15.17 7.82 -11.14
N SER A 95 14.69 7.69 -12.36
CA SER A 95 15.40 7.07 -13.48
C SER A 95 15.95 5.65 -13.17
N ALA A 96 15.11 4.78 -12.61
CA ALA A 96 15.48 3.41 -12.22
C ALA A 96 16.22 2.67 -13.33
N TYR A 97 17.35 2.04 -13.01
CA TYR A 97 18.23 1.32 -13.93
C TYR A 97 18.73 2.13 -15.14
N ARG A 98 18.73 3.45 -15.02
CA ARG A 98 19.27 4.36 -16.03
C ARG A 98 20.50 5.09 -15.51
N ARG A 99 21.27 5.70 -16.40
CA ARG A 99 22.53 6.41 -16.09
C ARG A 99 22.41 7.45 -14.98
N ARG A 100 21.23 8.06 -14.80
CA ARG A 100 20.96 9.08 -13.75
C ARG A 100 20.06 8.53 -12.66
N GLN A 101 20.19 7.24 -12.33
CA GLN A 101 19.46 6.65 -11.22
C GLN A 101 19.78 7.37 -9.92
N HIS A 102 18.74 7.71 -9.18
CA HIS A 102 18.84 8.26 -7.83
C HIS A 102 17.75 7.65 -6.95
N ILE A 103 18.13 7.31 -5.72
CA ILE A 103 17.24 6.74 -4.71
C ILE A 103 17.32 7.62 -3.47
N GLU A 104 16.18 8.06 -2.99
CA GLU A 104 16.04 8.84 -1.76
C GLU A 104 15.02 8.17 -0.85
N PHE A 105 15.38 7.96 0.42
CA PHE A 105 14.45 7.53 1.46
C PHE A 105 14.07 8.72 2.32
N THR A 106 12.78 8.81 2.62
CA THR A 106 12.21 9.88 3.46
C THR A 106 11.02 9.33 4.24
N THR A 107 10.27 10.20 4.88
CA THR A 107 9.03 9.89 5.59
C THR A 107 7.85 10.59 4.93
N LEU A 108 6.64 10.11 5.25
CA LEU A 108 5.42 10.62 4.63
C LEU A 108 5.24 12.13 4.84
N ASP A 109 5.53 12.65 6.03
CA ASP A 109 5.44 14.08 6.35
C ASP A 109 6.42 14.97 5.57
N ARG A 110 7.50 14.38 5.04
CA ARG A 110 8.53 15.07 4.27
C ARG A 110 8.52 14.74 2.78
N MET A 111 7.62 13.88 2.34
CA MET A 111 7.58 13.37 0.97
C MET A 111 7.56 14.49 -0.09
N ALA A 112 6.78 15.53 0.13
CA ALA A 112 6.64 16.63 -0.85
C ALA A 112 7.88 17.52 -0.97
N GLU A 113 8.81 17.46 0.01
CA GLU A 113 10.06 18.24 0.02
C GLU A 113 11.17 17.55 -0.81
N ALA A 114 11.02 16.25 -1.10
CA ALA A 114 12.03 15.47 -1.78
C ALA A 114 12.23 15.86 -3.25
N ASP A 115 13.37 15.48 -3.84
CA ASP A 115 13.67 15.71 -5.27
C ASP A 115 12.81 14.79 -6.17
N ILE A 116 11.57 15.18 -6.36
CA ILE A 116 10.59 14.48 -7.19
C ILE A 116 10.48 15.15 -8.54
N GLY A 117 10.62 14.39 -9.62
CA GLY A 117 10.47 14.85 -11.00
C GLY A 117 9.59 13.92 -11.85
N MET A 118 9.53 14.19 -13.14
CA MET A 118 8.69 13.44 -14.09
C MET A 118 9.08 11.96 -14.21
N LEU A 119 10.37 11.65 -14.04
CA LEU A 119 10.92 10.29 -14.13
C LEU A 119 11.00 9.60 -12.76
N SER A 120 10.32 10.13 -11.75
CA SER A 120 10.26 9.56 -10.41
C SER A 120 9.06 8.62 -10.25
N THR A 121 9.27 7.54 -9.51
CA THR A 121 8.22 6.73 -8.89
C THR A 121 8.35 6.90 -7.39
N VAL A 122 7.25 7.19 -6.72
CA VAL A 122 7.21 7.33 -5.25
C VAL A 122 6.53 6.10 -4.68
N LEU A 123 7.22 5.40 -3.77
CA LEU A 123 6.70 4.23 -3.07
C LEU A 123 6.38 4.64 -1.63
N ILE A 124 5.12 4.57 -1.24
CA ILE A 124 4.64 4.90 0.12
C ILE A 124 4.33 3.60 0.84
N GLY A 125 4.99 3.38 1.98
CA GLY A 125 4.75 2.22 2.83
C GLY A 125 3.38 2.21 3.48
N ASN A 126 3.01 1.09 4.07
CA ASN A 126 1.82 0.95 4.91
C ASN A 126 2.17 0.94 6.41
N SER A 127 1.20 0.66 7.29
CA SER A 127 1.39 0.63 8.74
C SER A 127 2.44 -0.38 9.22
N ASN A 128 2.74 -1.42 8.42
CA ASN A 128 3.72 -2.46 8.73
C ASN A 128 5.08 -2.25 8.06
N THR A 129 5.21 -1.23 7.20
CA THR A 129 6.47 -0.97 6.50
C THR A 129 7.51 -0.39 7.44
N PHE A 130 8.73 -0.89 7.35
CA PHE A 130 9.88 -0.40 8.14
C PHE A 130 11.14 -0.32 7.29
N MET A 131 12.14 0.38 7.82
CA MET A 131 13.49 0.45 7.24
C MET A 131 14.43 -0.48 7.99
N GLN A 132 15.16 -1.32 7.26
CA GLN A 132 16.19 -2.20 7.83
C GLN A 132 17.39 -2.30 6.88
N HIS A 133 18.58 -2.06 7.40
CA HIS A 133 19.84 -2.10 6.63
C HIS A 133 19.81 -1.24 5.36
N GLY A 134 19.14 -0.08 5.41
CA GLY A 134 18.98 0.81 4.25
C GLY A 134 17.95 0.32 3.21
N LEU A 135 17.16 -0.69 3.52
CA LEU A 135 16.11 -1.23 2.66
C LEU A 135 14.72 -0.96 3.25
N MET A 136 13.76 -0.71 2.37
CA MET A 136 12.34 -0.55 2.71
C MET A 136 11.63 -1.90 2.59
N ILE A 137 11.04 -2.37 3.68
CA ILE A 137 10.45 -3.71 3.78
C ILE A 137 9.01 -3.61 4.27
N THR A 138 8.09 -4.29 3.59
CA THR A 138 6.71 -4.49 4.03
C THR A 138 6.48 -5.98 4.25
N PRO A 139 6.38 -6.48 5.52
CA PRO A 139 6.20 -7.89 5.78
C PRO A 139 4.80 -8.37 5.41
N ARG A 140 4.67 -9.61 4.97
CA ARG A 140 3.39 -10.23 4.60
C ARG A 140 2.58 -10.77 5.77
N GLY A 141 2.87 -10.39 7.00
CA GLY A 141 2.11 -10.81 8.16
C GLY A 141 2.42 -12.22 8.66
N TYR A 142 3.47 -12.87 8.19
CA TYR A 142 3.89 -14.19 8.69
C TYR A 142 4.13 -14.20 10.21
N ALA A 143 4.62 -13.09 10.76
CA ALA A 143 4.83 -12.93 12.20
C ALA A 143 3.55 -13.02 13.04
N ASN A 144 2.37 -12.84 12.43
CA ASN A 144 1.09 -12.99 13.14
C ASN A 144 0.78 -14.47 13.43
N LYS A 145 1.27 -15.38 12.60
CA LYS A 145 0.96 -16.81 12.63
C LYS A 145 2.13 -17.68 13.06
N TYR A 146 3.33 -17.30 12.68
CA TYR A 146 4.55 -18.08 12.91
C TYR A 146 5.51 -17.33 13.84
N ASP A 147 6.25 -18.07 14.64
CA ASP A 147 7.41 -17.51 15.32
C ASP A 147 8.55 -17.36 14.30
N VAL A 148 8.81 -16.12 13.91
CA VAL A 148 9.87 -15.78 12.93
C VAL A 148 11.23 -15.57 13.58
N THR A 149 11.29 -15.56 14.92
CA THR A 149 12.51 -15.29 15.70
C THR A 149 13.09 -16.54 16.34
N GLY A 150 12.31 -17.61 16.50
CA GLY A 150 12.70 -18.86 17.13
C GLY A 150 12.66 -20.07 16.20
N ASP A 151 12.06 -21.16 16.66
CA ASP A 151 11.99 -22.46 15.97
C ASP A 151 11.14 -22.47 14.67
N ARG A 152 10.66 -21.31 14.24
CA ARG A 152 9.75 -21.14 13.08
C ARG A 152 8.47 -21.98 13.20
N GLY A 153 8.08 -22.33 14.40
CA GLY A 153 6.86 -23.05 14.71
C GLY A 153 5.60 -22.20 14.50
N VAL A 154 4.46 -22.86 14.42
CA VAL A 154 3.16 -22.19 14.43
C VAL A 154 2.87 -21.70 15.84
N LYS A 155 2.45 -20.44 16.00
CA LYS A 155 2.08 -19.87 17.30
C LYS A 155 0.92 -20.65 17.93
N GLY A 156 0.88 -20.70 19.26
CA GLY A 156 -0.18 -21.37 20.00
C GLY A 156 -1.58 -20.85 19.58
N GLY A 157 -2.51 -21.78 19.39
CA GLY A 157 -3.85 -21.46 18.89
C GLY A 157 -4.01 -21.42 17.38
N GLU A 158 -2.91 -21.53 16.61
CA GLU A 158 -2.92 -21.54 15.15
C GLU A 158 -2.59 -22.94 14.58
N ARG A 159 -2.94 -23.17 13.32
CA ARG A 159 -2.60 -24.39 12.57
C ARG A 159 -1.83 -24.06 11.29
N SER A 160 -0.88 -24.92 10.95
CA SER A 160 -0.18 -24.81 9.67
C SER A 160 -1.18 -24.84 8.50
N GLY A 161 -1.00 -23.94 7.51
CA GLY A 161 -1.85 -23.86 6.33
C GLY A 161 -3.27 -23.31 6.54
N ARG A 162 -3.71 -23.05 7.78
CA ARG A 162 -5.04 -22.50 8.10
C ARG A 162 -4.96 -21.48 9.23
N SER A 163 -5.56 -20.31 9.05
CA SER A 163 -5.77 -19.38 10.14
C SER A 163 -7.07 -19.72 10.89
N LEU A 164 -7.01 -19.77 12.22
CA LEU A 164 -8.18 -20.02 13.07
C LEU A 164 -8.79 -18.72 13.60
N ALA A 165 -7.95 -17.72 13.93
CA ALA A 165 -8.39 -16.47 14.52
C ALA A 165 -8.63 -15.36 13.48
N THR A 166 -7.75 -15.26 12.46
CA THR A 166 -7.75 -14.14 11.50
C THR A 166 -8.42 -14.47 10.16
N GLY A 167 -8.75 -15.75 9.90
CA GLY A 167 -9.49 -16.15 8.70
C GLY A 167 -10.97 -15.76 8.75
N LEU A 168 -11.66 -15.88 7.62
CA LEU A 168 -13.08 -15.50 7.50
C LEU A 168 -13.95 -16.13 8.57
N ASP A 169 -13.82 -17.46 8.80
CA ASP A 169 -14.63 -18.19 9.79
C ASP A 169 -14.37 -17.69 11.22
N GLY A 170 -13.09 -17.46 11.57
CA GLY A 170 -12.72 -16.93 12.88
C GLY A 170 -13.22 -15.50 13.09
N TRP A 171 -13.13 -14.67 12.06
CA TRP A 171 -13.67 -13.30 12.09
C TRP A 171 -15.20 -13.29 12.24
N LEU A 172 -15.91 -14.11 11.47
CA LEU A 172 -17.38 -14.23 11.58
C LEU A 172 -17.80 -14.70 12.98
N HIS A 173 -17.10 -15.67 13.55
CA HIS A 173 -17.36 -16.11 14.91
C HIS A 173 -17.17 -14.98 15.95
N ALA A 174 -16.08 -14.23 15.83
CA ALA A 174 -15.81 -13.09 16.69
C ALA A 174 -16.85 -11.97 16.51
N LEU A 175 -17.26 -11.67 15.27
CA LEU A 175 -18.30 -10.69 14.95
C LEU A 175 -19.64 -11.06 15.60
N HIS A 176 -20.08 -12.29 15.47
CA HIS A 176 -21.33 -12.77 16.07
C HIS A 176 -21.27 -12.77 17.60
N ALA A 177 -20.13 -13.15 18.18
CA ALA A 177 -19.95 -13.10 19.64
C ALA A 177 -20.01 -11.69 20.19
N ALA A 178 -19.38 -10.71 19.52
CA ALA A 178 -19.42 -9.30 19.90
C ALA A 178 -20.85 -8.74 19.80
N HIS A 179 -21.57 -9.04 18.72
CA HIS A 179 -22.96 -8.62 18.56
C HIS A 179 -23.89 -9.24 19.62
N ALA A 180 -23.74 -10.53 19.92
CA ALA A 180 -24.47 -11.19 20.99
C ALA A 180 -24.13 -10.63 22.37
N GLY A 181 -22.91 -10.08 22.55
CA GLY A 181 -22.45 -9.36 23.74
C GLY A 181 -22.98 -7.94 23.86
N GLY A 182 -23.77 -7.46 22.87
CA GLY A 182 -24.43 -6.16 22.91
C GLY A 182 -23.80 -5.07 22.04
N GLU A 183 -22.75 -5.38 21.27
CA GLU A 183 -22.19 -4.41 20.30
C GLU A 183 -23.18 -4.18 19.14
N THR A 184 -23.34 -2.91 18.75
CA THR A 184 -24.21 -2.55 17.62
C THR A 184 -23.52 -2.80 16.27
N VAL A 185 -24.32 -2.98 15.22
CA VAL A 185 -23.81 -3.12 13.85
C VAL A 185 -22.96 -1.90 13.45
N GLU A 186 -23.37 -0.71 13.87
CA GLU A 186 -22.68 0.54 13.59
C GLU A 186 -21.31 0.60 14.29
N ALA A 187 -21.22 0.17 15.56
CA ALA A 187 -19.96 0.09 16.30
C ALA A 187 -19.01 -0.94 15.69
N LEU A 188 -19.53 -2.10 15.29
CA LEU A 188 -18.74 -3.13 14.60
C LEU A 188 -18.25 -2.67 13.23
N ALA A 189 -19.10 -1.96 12.47
CA ALA A 189 -18.71 -1.38 11.18
C ALA A 189 -17.59 -0.35 11.33
N GLU A 190 -17.63 0.50 12.35
CA GLU A 190 -16.58 1.45 12.67
C GLU A 190 -15.29 0.74 13.11
N HIS A 191 -15.40 -0.23 14.01
CA HIS A 191 -14.27 -1.02 14.52
C HIS A 191 -13.50 -1.71 13.38
N TYR A 192 -14.21 -2.39 12.48
CA TYR A 192 -13.60 -3.10 11.35
C TYR A 192 -13.35 -2.21 10.12
N ARG A 193 -13.80 -0.95 10.15
CA ARG A 193 -13.75 -0.01 9.00
C ARG A 193 -14.39 -0.58 7.74
N LEU A 194 -15.53 -1.24 7.92
CA LEU A 194 -16.32 -1.85 6.86
C LEU A 194 -17.72 -1.20 6.79
N PRO A 195 -18.36 -1.23 5.62
CA PRO A 195 -19.73 -0.69 5.48
C PRO A 195 -20.72 -1.39 6.42
N ALA A 196 -21.60 -0.66 7.08
CA ALA A 196 -22.57 -1.20 8.04
C ALA A 196 -23.55 -2.20 7.38
N ASP A 197 -23.93 -1.97 6.13
CA ASP A 197 -24.76 -2.90 5.36
C ASP A 197 -24.05 -4.24 5.08
N TYR A 198 -22.74 -4.21 4.87
CA TYR A 198 -21.94 -5.43 4.76
C TYR A 198 -21.90 -6.21 6.09
N ILE A 199 -21.67 -5.51 7.21
CA ILE A 199 -21.68 -6.14 8.55
C ILE A 199 -23.06 -6.75 8.85
N ARG A 200 -24.15 -6.03 8.53
CA ARG A 200 -25.53 -6.49 8.78
C ARG A 200 -25.90 -7.77 8.02
N GLN A 201 -25.22 -8.05 6.90
CA GLN A 201 -25.42 -9.26 6.09
C GLN A 201 -24.66 -10.48 6.61
N LYS A 202 -23.82 -10.33 7.60
CA LYS A 202 -22.99 -11.41 8.16
C LYS A 202 -23.59 -11.98 9.41
#